data_47b4404edd6c7367aec8cdac2fa98e51
#
_entry.id   47b4404edd6c7367aec8cdac2fa98e51
#
_cell.length_a   1.000
_cell.length_b   1.000
_cell.length_c   1.000
_cell.angle_alpha   90.00
_cell.angle_beta   90.00
_cell.angle_gamma   90.00
#
_symmetry.space_group_name_H-M   'P 1'
#
loop_
_entity.id
_entity.type
_entity.pdbx_description
1 polymer ?
#
loop_
_entity_poly.entity_id
_entity_poly.type
_entity_poly.pdbx_seq_one_letter_code
_entity_poly.pdbx_strand_id
1 'polypeptide(L)'
;MIVLTEQIERDGVVNMEKKKVIVVGAGVAGLSSAIRLQKDGYAVEIYEKESLPGGKMHVIEKDGFKFDLGPTIVMMPDLYREIFEYAGKDPDDYIPMKRLDPMYRSYFHKGTESIDISSDLVKLMKTLEEISPEDAVGFLKYLSSIYERYSVARDNFLQRPFRNKRDFYNPSMIRKALQLKTFDSATDSISKFVKDEKIRQMLTFQTLYIGVSPNNGPSLYTIIPMIELLYGIWYIEGGMHKMAEGMERAFIELGGTIHYDAPVDEIRIENGRATGVLVNGKAENADYVVCNADFPYAMKNLVKDVSAKGKYTDEKIDKMKYSCSCFILYLGMDRKYDDLEHVHTFVFSESLDQNMEQVFSGEFIEDPSIYIVAASK
;
A
#
# COMPACT_ATOMS: atom_id res chain seq x y z
N MET A 1 9.74 -3.45 -8.84
CA MET A 1 10.96 -4.10 -8.33
C MET A 1 11.63 -4.86 -9.48
N ILE A 2 12.78 -4.41 -9.95
CA ILE A 2 13.56 -5.11 -10.98
C ILE A 2 14.57 -5.96 -10.23
N VAL A 3 14.28 -7.27 -10.12
CA VAL A 3 15.24 -8.24 -9.60
C VAL A 3 15.84 -8.96 -10.81
N LEU A 4 17.09 -8.70 -11.10
CA LEU A 4 17.87 -9.49 -12.05
C LEU A 4 18.44 -10.69 -11.27
N THR A 5 17.72 -11.82 -11.27
CA THR A 5 18.19 -13.07 -10.66
C THR A 5 18.61 -14.06 -11.72
N GLU A 6 19.90 -14.44 -11.75
CA GLU A 6 20.34 -15.75 -12.22
C GLU A 6 20.18 -16.77 -11.10
N GLN A 7 19.87 -18.02 -11.47
CA GLN A 7 19.65 -19.14 -10.59
C GLN A 7 20.83 -19.36 -9.63
N ILE A 8 20.51 -19.47 -8.34
CA ILE A 8 21.48 -19.90 -7.31
C ILE A 8 21.41 -21.43 -7.23
N GLU A 9 22.41 -22.10 -7.72
CA GLU A 9 22.65 -23.50 -7.41
C GLU A 9 23.20 -23.61 -5.97
N ARG A 10 22.64 -24.53 -5.19
CA ARG A 10 23.08 -24.84 -3.84
C ARG A 10 24.34 -25.73 -3.94
N ASP A 11 25.49 -25.12 -3.86
CA ASP A 11 26.75 -25.84 -3.69
C ASP A 11 27.36 -25.58 -2.32
N GLY A 12 28.01 -26.63 -1.83
CA GLY A 12 28.48 -26.87 -0.47
C GLY A 12 29.34 -25.76 0.15
N VAL A 13 29.43 -25.80 1.46
CA VAL A 13 30.14 -24.91 2.37
C VAL A 13 31.60 -24.72 1.95
N VAL A 14 31.83 -23.73 1.12
CA VAL A 14 33.10 -23.03 0.96
C VAL A 14 32.90 -21.65 1.59
N ASN A 15 33.87 -21.18 2.32
CA ASN A 15 33.89 -19.84 2.93
C ASN A 15 33.90 -18.80 1.80
N MET A 16 32.74 -18.63 1.11
CA MET A 16 32.56 -17.67 0.04
C MET A 16 32.28 -16.33 0.67
N GLU A 17 33.01 -15.31 0.28
CA GLU A 17 32.73 -13.91 0.59
C GLU A 17 31.26 -13.64 0.29
N LYS A 18 30.52 -13.11 1.29
CA LYS A 18 29.07 -12.85 1.13
C LYS A 18 28.87 -11.87 -0.02
N LYS A 19 28.01 -12.21 -0.96
CA LYS A 19 27.65 -11.30 -2.04
C LYS A 19 27.03 -10.02 -1.49
N LYS A 20 27.54 -8.88 -1.93
CA LYS A 20 27.09 -7.56 -1.49
C LYS A 20 25.86 -7.13 -2.29
N VAL A 21 24.83 -6.68 -1.57
CA VAL A 21 23.62 -6.08 -2.15
C VAL A 21 23.48 -4.65 -1.67
N ILE A 22 23.31 -3.72 -2.59
CA ILE A 22 22.92 -2.35 -2.26
C ILE A 22 21.44 -2.18 -2.53
N VAL A 23 20.72 -1.65 -1.52
CA VAL A 23 19.31 -1.26 -1.63
C VAL A 23 19.23 0.27 -1.68
N VAL A 24 18.60 0.80 -2.71
CA VAL A 24 18.38 2.25 -2.88
C VAL A 24 17.03 2.62 -2.28
N GLY A 25 17.07 3.31 -1.15
CA GLY A 25 15.92 3.80 -0.41
C GLY A 25 15.44 2.87 0.73
N ALA A 26 15.32 3.45 1.94
CA ALA A 26 14.81 2.81 3.17
C ALA A 26 13.27 2.92 3.31
N GLY A 27 12.52 2.97 2.20
CA GLY A 27 11.08 2.79 2.25
C GLY A 27 10.71 1.35 2.61
N VAL A 28 9.44 1.11 2.98
CA VAL A 28 8.97 -0.20 3.48
C VAL A 28 9.34 -1.37 2.56
N ALA A 29 9.21 -1.23 1.24
CA ALA A 29 9.58 -2.30 0.32
C ALA A 29 11.10 -2.50 0.22
N GLY A 30 11.90 -1.43 0.37
CA GLY A 30 13.36 -1.49 0.46
C GLY A 30 13.81 -2.23 1.71
N LEU A 31 13.29 -1.83 2.87
CA LEU A 31 13.52 -2.48 4.16
C LEU A 31 13.10 -3.95 4.14
N SER A 32 11.92 -4.27 3.61
CA SER A 32 11.45 -5.66 3.49
C SER A 32 12.37 -6.51 2.63
N SER A 33 12.85 -5.97 1.50
CA SER A 33 13.81 -6.65 0.63
C SER A 33 15.14 -6.84 1.34
N ALA A 34 15.61 -5.82 2.04
CA ALA A 34 16.87 -5.85 2.77
C ALA A 34 16.86 -6.89 3.91
N ILE A 35 15.78 -6.93 4.71
CA ILE A 35 15.62 -7.94 5.79
C ILE A 35 15.69 -9.35 5.22
N ARG A 36 14.94 -9.63 4.14
CA ARG A 36 14.95 -10.97 3.53
C ARG A 36 16.32 -11.35 2.99
N LEU A 37 16.96 -10.45 2.24
CA LEU A 37 18.29 -10.70 1.68
C LEU A 37 19.35 -10.87 2.77
N GLN A 38 19.33 -10.03 3.81
CA GLN A 38 20.26 -10.14 4.93
C GLN A 38 20.08 -11.48 5.67
N LYS A 39 18.82 -11.88 5.90
CA LYS A 39 18.49 -13.17 6.52
C LYS A 39 18.95 -14.36 5.67
N ASP A 40 18.89 -14.23 4.33
CA ASP A 40 19.30 -15.25 3.37
C ASP A 40 20.83 -15.30 3.17
N GLY A 41 21.59 -14.47 3.91
CA GLY A 41 23.05 -14.57 3.99
C GLY A 41 23.81 -13.61 3.08
N TYR A 42 23.15 -12.64 2.43
CA TYR A 42 23.82 -11.57 1.70
C TYR A 42 24.39 -10.53 2.68
N ALA A 43 25.38 -9.75 2.25
CA ALA A 43 25.82 -8.52 2.92
C ALA A 43 25.03 -7.35 2.35
N VAL A 44 24.08 -6.79 3.13
CA VAL A 44 23.15 -5.79 2.62
C VAL A 44 23.44 -4.42 3.22
N GLU A 45 23.56 -3.42 2.35
CA GLU A 45 23.63 -1.99 2.71
C GLU A 45 22.48 -1.24 2.07
N ILE A 46 21.81 -0.38 2.86
CA ILE A 46 20.76 0.52 2.36
C ILE A 46 21.33 1.93 2.30
N TYR A 47 21.07 2.66 1.21
CA TYR A 47 21.36 4.07 1.06
C TYR A 47 20.05 4.85 0.97
N GLU A 48 19.80 5.71 1.97
CA GLU A 48 18.60 6.53 2.11
C GLU A 48 18.96 8.01 2.05
N LYS A 49 18.22 8.77 1.27
CA LYS A 49 18.46 10.21 1.06
C LYS A 49 18.01 11.07 2.25
N GLU A 50 17.01 10.60 3.00
CA GLU A 50 16.47 11.28 4.17
C GLU A 50 17.23 10.86 5.45
N SER A 51 16.99 11.57 6.53
CA SER A 51 17.59 11.28 7.85
C SER A 51 16.88 10.17 8.62
N LEU A 52 15.74 9.68 8.12
CA LEU A 52 14.90 8.65 8.76
C LEU A 52 14.38 7.65 7.70
N PRO A 53 14.07 6.40 8.12
CA PRO A 53 13.47 5.42 7.24
C PRO A 53 11.99 5.70 7.00
N GLY A 54 11.36 4.96 6.09
CA GLY A 54 9.92 4.89 5.90
C GLY A 54 9.44 5.33 4.52
N GLY A 55 10.15 6.24 3.86
CA GLY A 55 9.73 6.74 2.56
C GLY A 55 8.32 7.35 2.61
N LYS A 56 7.31 6.70 2.01
CA LYS A 56 5.90 7.16 2.08
C LYS A 56 5.21 6.90 3.43
N MET A 57 5.84 6.18 4.36
CA MET A 57 5.43 6.01 5.77
C MET A 57 6.34 6.83 6.69
N HIS A 58 6.68 8.03 6.27
CA HIS A 58 7.51 8.96 7.05
C HIS A 58 6.68 9.65 8.13
N VAL A 59 7.35 10.40 9.00
CA VAL A 59 6.75 11.14 10.12
C VAL A 59 7.17 12.61 10.04
N ILE A 60 6.26 13.51 10.45
CA ILE A 60 6.58 14.88 10.77
C ILE A 60 6.49 15.06 12.28
N GLU A 61 7.57 15.53 12.90
CA GLU A 61 7.58 15.93 14.29
C GLU A 61 7.85 17.44 14.37
N LYS A 62 6.89 18.17 14.91
CA LYS A 62 7.00 19.62 15.01
C LYS A 62 6.21 20.16 16.21
N ASP A 63 6.81 21.03 16.98
CA ASP A 63 6.19 21.76 18.12
C ASP A 63 5.52 20.81 19.14
N GLY A 64 6.10 19.63 19.36
CA GLY A 64 5.56 18.59 20.25
C GLY A 64 4.45 17.73 19.66
N PHE A 65 4.08 17.96 18.42
CA PHE A 65 3.14 17.11 17.66
C PHE A 65 3.88 16.12 16.77
N LYS A 66 3.26 14.96 16.60
CA LYS A 66 3.72 13.90 15.69
C LYS A 66 2.63 13.54 14.71
N PHE A 67 2.95 13.54 13.41
CA PHE A 67 2.01 13.24 12.33
C PHE A 67 2.62 12.18 11.40
N ASP A 68 1.89 11.10 11.16
CA ASP A 68 2.26 10.15 10.12
C ASP A 68 2.00 10.73 8.72
N LEU A 69 2.96 10.56 7.82
CA LEU A 69 2.81 10.86 6.40
C LEU A 69 2.33 9.61 5.64
N GLY A 70 1.34 9.77 4.76
CA GLY A 70 0.89 8.72 3.88
C GLY A 70 -0.21 7.82 4.45
N PRO A 71 -0.07 6.49 4.38
CA PRO A 71 -1.14 5.57 4.78
C PRO A 71 -1.35 5.61 6.29
N THR A 72 -2.61 5.43 6.70
CA THR A 72 -3.01 5.42 8.12
C THR A 72 -3.86 4.20 8.47
N ILE A 73 -4.26 3.41 7.47
CA ILE A 73 -5.09 2.21 7.62
C ILE A 73 -4.24 0.97 7.42
N VAL A 74 -4.25 0.07 8.39
CA VAL A 74 -3.62 -1.25 8.28
C VAL A 74 -4.69 -2.28 7.96
N MET A 75 -4.56 -2.90 6.79
CA MET A 75 -5.33 -4.07 6.38
C MET A 75 -4.42 -5.28 6.27
N MET A 76 -4.97 -6.50 6.45
CA MET A 76 -4.21 -7.75 6.37
C MET A 76 -2.97 -7.74 7.29
N PRO A 77 -3.15 -7.61 8.62
CA PRO A 77 -2.06 -7.45 9.59
C PRO A 77 -1.00 -8.55 9.50
N ASP A 78 -1.41 -9.77 9.13
CA ASP A 78 -0.51 -10.92 8.99
C ASP A 78 0.62 -10.66 7.96
N LEU A 79 0.34 -9.90 6.89
CA LEU A 79 1.38 -9.54 5.91
C LEU A 79 2.42 -8.57 6.46
N TYR A 80 2.04 -7.72 7.42
CA TYR A 80 2.96 -6.83 8.12
C TYR A 80 3.80 -7.61 9.13
N ARG A 81 3.20 -8.59 9.79
CA ARG A 81 3.85 -9.43 10.79
C ARG A 81 4.86 -10.42 10.17
N GLU A 82 4.52 -10.96 9.00
CA GLU A 82 5.32 -11.97 8.28
C GLU A 82 6.79 -11.59 8.11
N ILE A 83 7.11 -10.29 7.90
CA ILE A 83 8.50 -9.87 7.69
C ILE A 83 9.36 -10.04 8.94
N PHE A 84 8.78 -9.82 10.12
CA PHE A 84 9.46 -10.02 11.40
C PHE A 84 9.59 -11.51 11.72
N GLU A 85 8.55 -12.29 11.49
CA GLU A 85 8.59 -13.75 11.62
C GLU A 85 9.65 -14.35 10.70
N TYR A 86 9.76 -13.88 9.44
CA TYR A 86 10.81 -14.28 8.52
C TYR A 86 12.21 -13.94 9.05
N ALA A 87 12.36 -12.80 9.71
CA ALA A 87 13.59 -12.39 10.38
C ALA A 87 13.90 -13.28 11.62
N GLY A 88 12.94 -14.07 12.09
CA GLY A 88 13.05 -14.86 13.33
C GLY A 88 12.79 -14.02 14.57
N LYS A 89 11.92 -13.03 14.46
CA LYS A 89 11.55 -12.06 15.49
C LYS A 89 10.07 -12.18 15.85
N ASP A 90 9.69 -11.81 17.07
CA ASP A 90 8.28 -11.67 17.43
C ASP A 90 7.74 -10.32 16.91
N PRO A 91 6.74 -10.29 16.03
CA PRO A 91 6.18 -9.04 15.50
C PRO A 91 5.65 -8.09 16.59
N ASP A 92 5.15 -8.61 17.70
CA ASP A 92 4.57 -7.79 18.78
C ASP A 92 5.61 -6.94 19.50
N ASP A 93 6.90 -7.35 19.47
CA ASP A 93 8.01 -6.56 19.99
C ASP A 93 8.37 -5.36 19.09
N TYR A 94 7.91 -5.36 17.83
CA TYR A 94 8.31 -4.35 16.81
C TYR A 94 7.13 -3.48 16.39
N ILE A 95 5.97 -4.09 16.16
CA ILE A 95 4.77 -3.43 15.63
C ILE A 95 3.52 -3.89 16.38
N PRO A 96 3.37 -3.59 17.68
CA PRO A 96 2.15 -3.92 18.40
C PRO A 96 0.95 -3.27 17.70
N MET A 97 -0.09 -4.06 17.42
CA MET A 97 -1.25 -3.63 16.64
C MET A 97 -2.54 -3.80 17.41
N LYS A 98 -3.44 -2.83 17.27
CA LYS A 98 -4.79 -2.86 17.84
C LYS A 98 -5.82 -2.93 16.73
N ARG A 99 -6.76 -3.88 16.81
CA ARG A 99 -7.93 -3.91 15.91
C ARG A 99 -8.92 -2.82 16.30
N LEU A 100 -9.39 -2.07 15.31
CA LEU A 100 -10.37 -1.02 15.52
C LEU A 100 -11.80 -1.56 15.35
N ASP A 101 -12.70 -1.20 16.29
CA ASP A 101 -14.12 -1.48 16.19
C ASP A 101 -14.93 -0.34 16.85
N PRO A 102 -15.70 0.44 16.08
CA PRO A 102 -15.85 0.34 14.64
C PRO A 102 -14.54 0.62 13.89
N MET A 103 -14.45 0.10 12.67
CA MET A 103 -13.31 0.37 11.79
C MET A 103 -13.19 1.85 11.45
N TYR A 104 -14.33 2.47 11.17
CA TYR A 104 -14.46 3.90 10.90
C TYR A 104 -15.92 4.35 11.04
N ARG A 105 -16.10 5.67 11.19
CA ARG A 105 -17.40 6.34 11.11
C ARG A 105 -17.51 7.09 9.79
N SER A 106 -18.64 6.95 9.11
CA SER A 106 -18.98 7.66 7.88
C SER A 106 -20.10 8.66 8.14
N TYR A 107 -19.89 9.91 7.75
CA TYR A 107 -20.90 10.98 7.79
C TYR A 107 -21.43 11.25 6.39
N PHE A 108 -22.75 11.43 6.31
CA PHE A 108 -23.50 11.75 5.09
C PHE A 108 -24.27 13.05 5.30
N HIS A 109 -24.82 13.62 4.22
CA HIS A 109 -25.66 14.79 4.25
C HIS A 109 -25.09 15.93 5.09
N LYS A 110 -23.86 16.35 4.79
CA LYS A 110 -23.12 17.41 5.50
C LYS A 110 -23.00 17.16 7.00
N GLY A 111 -22.89 15.89 7.39
CA GLY A 111 -22.69 15.51 8.79
C GLY A 111 -23.96 15.35 9.62
N THR A 112 -25.16 15.42 9.01
CA THR A 112 -26.43 15.25 9.72
C THR A 112 -26.75 13.79 10.04
N GLU A 113 -26.14 12.84 9.34
CA GLU A 113 -26.33 11.42 9.52
C GLU A 113 -24.96 10.71 9.59
N SER A 114 -24.80 9.78 10.51
CA SER A 114 -23.57 9.00 10.64
C SER A 114 -23.84 7.50 10.78
N ILE A 115 -22.90 6.71 10.26
CA ILE A 115 -22.95 5.25 10.28
C ILE A 115 -21.59 4.71 10.74
N ASP A 116 -21.61 3.85 11.76
CA ASP A 116 -20.41 3.14 12.22
C ASP A 116 -20.26 1.82 11.47
N ILE A 117 -19.11 1.64 10.87
CA ILE A 117 -18.80 0.45 10.10
C ILE A 117 -17.92 -0.49 10.92
N SER A 118 -18.50 -1.61 11.28
CA SER A 118 -17.83 -2.66 12.05
C SER A 118 -17.43 -3.84 11.16
N SER A 119 -16.31 -4.48 11.49
CA SER A 119 -15.97 -5.81 10.95
C SER A 119 -16.61 -6.97 11.72
N ASP A 120 -17.38 -6.68 12.77
CA ASP A 120 -18.31 -7.63 13.40
C ASP A 120 -19.57 -7.71 12.54
N LEU A 121 -19.78 -8.88 11.90
CA LEU A 121 -20.89 -9.06 10.97
C LEU A 121 -22.25 -8.87 11.65
N VAL A 122 -22.41 -9.21 12.93
CA VAL A 122 -23.68 -9.04 13.65
C VAL A 122 -23.99 -7.56 13.84
N LYS A 123 -23.00 -6.76 14.23
CA LYS A 123 -23.16 -5.29 14.36
C LYS A 123 -23.45 -4.66 13.00
N LEU A 124 -22.66 -5.02 11.97
CA LEU A 124 -22.84 -4.48 10.63
C LEU A 124 -24.22 -4.81 10.06
N MET A 125 -24.69 -6.05 10.21
CA MET A 125 -26.02 -6.46 9.72
C MET A 125 -27.14 -5.65 10.37
N LYS A 126 -27.07 -5.41 11.70
CA LYS A 126 -28.04 -4.53 12.37
C LYS A 126 -28.05 -3.14 11.77
N THR A 127 -26.89 -2.54 11.58
CA THR A 127 -26.75 -1.22 10.95
C THR A 127 -27.36 -1.21 9.53
N LEU A 128 -27.09 -2.23 8.72
CA LEU A 128 -27.63 -2.32 7.36
C LEU A 128 -29.16 -2.53 7.35
N GLU A 129 -29.69 -3.35 8.28
CA GLU A 129 -31.14 -3.58 8.42
C GLU A 129 -31.91 -2.32 8.84
N GLU A 130 -31.30 -1.46 9.66
CA GLU A 130 -31.89 -0.15 10.05
C GLU A 130 -31.94 0.81 8.85
N ILE A 131 -31.00 0.71 7.90
CA ILE A 131 -31.01 1.54 6.69
C ILE A 131 -31.97 0.96 5.64
N SER A 132 -31.79 -0.32 5.28
CA SER A 132 -32.56 -1.04 4.28
C SER A 132 -32.50 -2.55 4.51
N PRO A 133 -33.58 -3.19 5.00
CA PRO A 133 -33.61 -4.65 5.16
C PRO A 133 -33.39 -5.42 3.86
N GLU A 134 -33.84 -4.89 2.72
CA GLU A 134 -33.62 -5.49 1.38
C GLU A 134 -32.13 -5.49 1.04
N ASP A 135 -31.45 -4.38 1.28
CA ASP A 135 -30.03 -4.21 0.96
C ASP A 135 -29.11 -4.93 1.95
N ALA A 136 -29.56 -5.17 3.18
CA ALA A 136 -28.87 -6.05 4.12
C ALA A 136 -28.76 -7.49 3.55
N VAL A 137 -29.84 -8.01 2.95
CA VAL A 137 -29.82 -9.29 2.24
C VAL A 137 -28.96 -9.20 0.97
N GLY A 138 -29.06 -8.09 0.24
CA GLY A 138 -28.22 -7.80 -0.93
C GLY A 138 -26.73 -7.81 -0.59
N PHE A 139 -26.35 -7.21 0.52
CA PHE A 139 -24.99 -7.19 1.02
C PHE A 139 -24.42 -8.61 1.28
N LEU A 140 -25.18 -9.51 1.90
CA LEU A 140 -24.73 -10.89 2.09
C LEU A 140 -24.49 -11.63 0.77
N LYS A 141 -25.36 -11.42 -0.22
CA LYS A 141 -25.16 -11.96 -1.58
C LYS A 141 -23.91 -11.37 -2.26
N TYR A 142 -23.70 -10.06 -2.12
CA TYR A 142 -22.50 -9.38 -2.57
C TYR A 142 -21.25 -9.98 -1.92
N LEU A 143 -21.25 -10.11 -0.59
CA LEU A 143 -20.13 -10.65 0.18
C LEU A 143 -19.75 -12.07 -0.29
N SER A 144 -20.73 -12.94 -0.51
CA SER A 144 -20.52 -14.28 -1.07
C SER A 144 -19.88 -14.23 -2.48
N SER A 145 -20.42 -13.39 -3.36
CA SER A 145 -19.93 -13.26 -4.75
C SER A 145 -18.50 -12.70 -4.80
N ILE A 146 -18.17 -11.72 -3.95
CA ILE A 146 -16.84 -11.12 -3.96
C ILE A 146 -15.81 -12.04 -3.30
N TYR A 147 -16.21 -12.85 -2.30
CA TYR A 147 -15.33 -13.83 -1.67
C TYR A 147 -14.84 -14.89 -2.67
N GLU A 148 -15.72 -15.39 -3.53
CA GLU A 148 -15.32 -16.31 -4.62
C GLU A 148 -14.25 -15.68 -5.53
N ARG A 149 -14.45 -14.41 -5.92
CA ARG A 149 -13.47 -13.66 -6.72
C ARG A 149 -12.17 -13.42 -5.98
N TYR A 150 -12.24 -13.07 -4.70
CA TYR A 150 -11.05 -12.88 -3.86
C TYR A 150 -10.22 -14.16 -3.77
N SER A 151 -10.85 -15.32 -3.54
CA SER A 151 -10.12 -16.60 -3.47
C SER A 151 -9.36 -16.89 -4.76
N VAL A 152 -10.00 -16.64 -5.92
CA VAL A 152 -9.31 -16.77 -7.23
C VAL A 152 -8.19 -15.74 -7.37
N ALA A 153 -8.41 -14.49 -6.97
CA ALA A 153 -7.42 -13.43 -7.07
C ALA A 153 -6.21 -13.71 -6.16
N ARG A 154 -6.45 -14.05 -4.89
CA ARG A 154 -5.41 -14.34 -3.91
C ARG A 154 -4.48 -15.45 -4.38
N ASP A 155 -5.03 -16.61 -4.72
CA ASP A 155 -4.25 -17.81 -4.99
C ASP A 155 -3.53 -17.78 -6.36
N ASN A 156 -4.01 -16.94 -7.30
CA ASN A 156 -3.52 -16.96 -8.67
C ASN A 156 -2.87 -15.65 -9.13
N PHE A 157 -3.16 -14.52 -8.48
CA PHE A 157 -2.70 -13.21 -8.92
C PHE A 157 -1.98 -12.41 -7.83
N LEU A 158 -2.48 -12.38 -6.58
CA LEU A 158 -1.91 -11.55 -5.52
C LEU A 158 -0.64 -12.15 -4.90
N GLN A 159 -0.62 -13.47 -4.70
CA GLN A 159 0.51 -14.17 -4.06
C GLN A 159 1.49 -14.79 -5.05
N ARG A 160 1.27 -14.59 -6.34
CA ARG A 160 2.08 -15.22 -7.39
C ARG A 160 2.91 -14.19 -8.16
N PRO A 161 4.24 -14.37 -8.25
CA PRO A 161 5.06 -13.51 -9.10
C PRO A 161 4.84 -13.86 -10.59
N PHE A 162 4.68 -12.83 -11.43
CA PHE A 162 4.65 -12.94 -12.89
C PHE A 162 6.01 -12.49 -13.43
N ARG A 163 6.91 -13.43 -13.69
CA ARG A 163 8.27 -13.14 -14.17
C ARG A 163 8.33 -13.03 -15.68
N ASN A 164 7.52 -13.82 -16.37
CA ASN A 164 7.50 -13.90 -17.83
C ASN A 164 6.08 -13.69 -18.37
N LYS A 165 5.98 -13.23 -19.62
CA LYS A 165 4.67 -13.12 -20.32
C LYS A 165 3.89 -14.44 -20.32
N ARG A 166 4.58 -15.59 -20.40
CA ARG A 166 3.96 -16.91 -20.39
C ARG A 166 3.27 -17.24 -19.07
N ASP A 167 3.73 -16.67 -17.96
CA ASP A 167 3.13 -16.88 -16.64
C ASP A 167 1.70 -16.33 -16.60
N PHE A 168 1.45 -15.23 -17.34
CA PHE A 168 0.16 -14.58 -17.43
C PHE A 168 -0.67 -15.08 -18.65
N TYR A 169 -0.04 -15.16 -19.82
CA TYR A 169 -0.70 -15.55 -21.07
C TYR A 169 -0.69 -17.06 -21.30
N ASN A 170 -1.33 -17.82 -20.40
CA ASN A 170 -1.61 -19.23 -20.63
C ASN A 170 -3.13 -19.48 -20.49
N PRO A 171 -3.70 -20.55 -21.14
CA PRO A 171 -5.14 -20.77 -21.15
C PRO A 171 -5.77 -20.88 -19.76
N SER A 172 -5.07 -21.48 -18.80
CA SER A 172 -5.53 -21.60 -17.41
C SER A 172 -5.68 -20.23 -16.73
N MET A 173 -4.67 -19.37 -16.87
CA MET A 173 -4.69 -18.03 -16.26
C MET A 173 -5.72 -17.13 -16.94
N ILE A 174 -5.87 -17.21 -18.27
CA ILE A 174 -6.91 -16.47 -18.99
C ILE A 174 -8.30 -16.88 -18.48
N ARG A 175 -8.56 -18.20 -18.32
CA ARG A 175 -9.84 -18.68 -17.77
C ARG A 175 -10.09 -18.14 -16.35
N LYS A 176 -9.05 -18.11 -15.49
CA LYS A 176 -9.15 -17.57 -14.13
C LYS A 176 -9.38 -16.05 -14.14
N ALA A 177 -8.70 -15.31 -15.03
CA ALA A 177 -8.93 -13.89 -15.21
C ALA A 177 -10.38 -13.58 -15.63
N LEU A 178 -10.97 -14.40 -16.51
CA LEU A 178 -12.38 -14.27 -16.89
C LEU A 178 -13.34 -14.53 -15.71
N GLN A 179 -12.97 -15.42 -14.77
CA GLN A 179 -13.77 -15.67 -13.56
C GLN A 179 -13.81 -14.46 -12.62
N LEU A 180 -12.82 -13.57 -12.70
CA LEU A 180 -12.78 -12.34 -11.89
C LEU A 180 -13.83 -11.30 -12.32
N LYS A 181 -14.44 -11.46 -13.50
CA LYS A 181 -15.51 -10.58 -14.04
C LYS A 181 -15.12 -9.10 -13.98
N THR A 182 -13.93 -8.78 -14.43
CA THR A 182 -13.30 -7.43 -14.30
C THR A 182 -13.83 -6.40 -15.31
N PHE A 183 -14.83 -6.73 -16.12
CA PHE A 183 -15.33 -5.86 -17.18
C PHE A 183 -16.33 -4.80 -16.71
N ASP A 184 -16.98 -5.03 -15.57
CA ASP A 184 -17.86 -4.04 -14.94
C ASP A 184 -17.02 -3.05 -14.09
N SER A 185 -17.56 -1.86 -13.84
CA SER A 185 -17.02 -0.94 -12.81
C SER A 185 -17.30 -1.47 -11.40
N ALA A 186 -16.61 -0.89 -10.39
CA ALA A 186 -16.90 -1.20 -9.00
C ALA A 186 -18.34 -0.85 -8.64
N THR A 187 -18.79 0.36 -9.02
CA THR A 187 -20.17 0.84 -8.81
C THR A 187 -21.19 -0.08 -9.46
N ASP A 188 -21.02 -0.45 -10.74
CA ASP A 188 -21.94 -1.36 -11.44
C ASP A 188 -22.02 -2.74 -10.77
N SER A 189 -20.89 -3.25 -10.31
CA SER A 189 -20.83 -4.54 -9.64
C SER A 189 -21.62 -4.58 -8.35
N ILE A 190 -21.52 -3.54 -7.52
CA ILE A 190 -22.23 -3.43 -6.22
C ILE A 190 -23.71 -3.12 -6.43
N SER A 191 -24.05 -2.27 -7.40
CA SER A 191 -25.42 -1.87 -7.69
C SER A 191 -26.33 -3.04 -8.11
N LYS A 192 -25.77 -4.19 -8.50
CA LYS A 192 -26.51 -5.42 -8.74
C LYS A 192 -27.09 -6.04 -7.47
N PHE A 193 -26.55 -5.70 -6.31
CA PHE A 193 -26.89 -6.30 -5.04
C PHE A 193 -27.53 -5.31 -4.06
N VAL A 194 -27.10 -4.05 -4.11
CA VAL A 194 -27.45 -2.99 -3.16
C VAL A 194 -27.99 -1.76 -3.91
N LYS A 195 -29.13 -1.25 -3.47
CA LYS A 195 -29.83 -0.10 -4.10
C LYS A 195 -29.60 1.19 -3.33
N ASP A 196 -29.54 1.13 -2.00
CA ASP A 196 -29.33 2.31 -1.16
C ASP A 196 -28.00 2.97 -1.47
N GLU A 197 -28.02 4.29 -1.67
CA GLU A 197 -26.84 5.04 -2.11
C GLU A 197 -25.74 5.09 -1.04
N LYS A 198 -26.12 5.24 0.24
CA LYS A 198 -25.17 5.31 1.34
C LYS A 198 -24.41 3.97 1.49
N ILE A 199 -25.14 2.86 1.43
CA ILE A 199 -24.52 1.52 1.48
C ILE A 199 -23.61 1.32 0.26
N ARG A 200 -24.01 1.75 -0.94
CA ARG A 200 -23.13 1.68 -2.12
C ARG A 200 -21.88 2.52 -1.94
N GLN A 201 -21.99 3.75 -1.46
CA GLN A 201 -20.85 4.62 -1.19
C GLN A 201 -19.88 3.96 -0.19
N MET A 202 -20.42 3.39 0.90
CA MET A 202 -19.63 2.65 1.90
C MET A 202 -18.88 1.44 1.36
N LEU A 203 -19.34 0.84 0.26
CA LEU A 203 -18.74 -0.35 -0.36
C LEU A 203 -17.90 -0.04 -1.60
N THR A 204 -17.83 1.21 -2.03
CA THR A 204 -17.12 1.62 -3.26
C THR A 204 -15.96 2.58 -3.00
N PHE A 205 -16.05 3.44 -1.97
CA PHE A 205 -15.07 4.49 -1.74
C PHE A 205 -13.65 3.94 -1.51
N GLN A 206 -13.50 2.70 -1.05
CA GLN A 206 -12.19 2.07 -0.84
C GLN A 206 -11.35 1.96 -2.12
N THR A 207 -11.95 2.09 -3.31
CA THR A 207 -11.18 2.18 -4.56
C THR A 207 -10.27 3.42 -4.58
N LEU A 208 -10.61 4.46 -3.78
CA LEU A 208 -9.80 5.66 -3.62
C LEU A 208 -8.49 5.40 -2.87
N TYR A 209 -8.38 4.34 -2.06
CA TYR A 209 -7.12 3.96 -1.41
C TYR A 209 -6.01 3.67 -2.42
N ILE A 210 -6.39 3.23 -3.62
CA ILE A 210 -5.46 2.99 -4.72
C ILE A 210 -5.51 4.09 -5.78
N GLY A 211 -6.26 5.18 -5.52
CA GLY A 211 -6.35 6.35 -6.38
C GLY A 211 -7.12 6.12 -7.69
N VAL A 212 -8.19 5.29 -7.65
CA VAL A 212 -9.02 4.97 -8.81
C VAL A 212 -10.49 5.32 -8.52
N SER A 213 -11.16 5.97 -9.47
CA SER A 213 -12.60 6.24 -9.37
C SER A 213 -13.40 4.92 -9.36
N PRO A 214 -14.40 4.76 -8.46
CA PRO A 214 -15.25 3.58 -8.42
C PRO A 214 -16.07 3.38 -9.72
N ASN A 215 -16.37 4.45 -10.44
CA ASN A 215 -17.15 4.42 -11.68
C ASN A 215 -16.34 3.95 -12.90
N ASN A 216 -15.02 4.15 -12.87
CA ASN A 216 -14.11 3.80 -13.97
C ASN A 216 -13.15 2.65 -13.61
N GLY A 217 -13.04 2.31 -12.32
CA GLY A 217 -12.18 1.25 -11.83
C GLY A 217 -12.77 -0.14 -12.09
N PRO A 218 -11.94 -1.13 -12.47
CA PRO A 218 -12.37 -2.51 -12.60
C PRO A 218 -13.06 -3.03 -11.34
N SER A 219 -14.15 -3.78 -11.50
CA SER A 219 -14.90 -4.36 -10.38
C SER A 219 -14.07 -5.30 -9.47
N LEU A 220 -12.87 -5.68 -9.90
CA LEU A 220 -11.92 -6.41 -9.06
C LEU A 220 -11.56 -5.64 -7.79
N TYR A 221 -11.53 -4.31 -7.84
CA TYR A 221 -11.19 -3.48 -6.67
C TYR A 221 -12.24 -3.53 -5.56
N THR A 222 -13.43 -4.08 -5.82
CA THR A 222 -14.42 -4.36 -4.78
C THR A 222 -13.99 -5.46 -3.79
N ILE A 223 -12.86 -6.11 -4.02
CA ILE A 223 -12.24 -6.99 -3.03
C ILE A 223 -11.69 -6.21 -1.82
N ILE A 224 -11.41 -4.90 -1.95
CA ILE A 224 -10.85 -4.10 -0.86
C ILE A 224 -11.82 -4.00 0.31
N PRO A 225 -13.09 -3.55 0.15
CA PRO A 225 -14.07 -3.57 1.25
C PRO A 225 -14.27 -4.96 1.85
N MET A 226 -14.17 -6.01 1.05
CA MET A 226 -14.24 -7.37 1.60
C MET A 226 -13.01 -7.71 2.47
N ILE A 227 -11.81 -7.26 2.07
CA ILE A 227 -10.61 -7.42 2.89
C ILE A 227 -10.77 -6.70 4.23
N GLU A 228 -11.32 -5.49 4.24
CA GLU A 228 -11.64 -4.76 5.48
C GLU A 228 -12.60 -5.56 6.38
N LEU A 229 -13.64 -6.12 5.80
CA LEU A 229 -14.63 -6.89 6.56
C LEU A 229 -14.07 -8.21 7.12
N LEU A 230 -13.21 -8.90 6.36
CA LEU A 230 -12.63 -10.18 6.78
C LEU A 230 -11.51 -10.02 7.80
N TYR A 231 -10.61 -9.06 7.57
CA TYR A 231 -9.41 -8.89 8.40
C TYR A 231 -9.55 -7.77 9.43
N GLY A 232 -10.55 -6.89 9.27
CA GLY A 232 -10.70 -5.66 10.04
C GLY A 232 -9.69 -4.59 9.62
N ILE A 233 -9.85 -3.41 10.19
CA ILE A 233 -8.86 -2.33 10.15
C ILE A 233 -8.11 -2.33 11.48
N TRP A 234 -6.79 -2.21 11.37
CA TRP A 234 -5.88 -2.20 12.51
C TRP A 234 -5.11 -0.89 12.57
N TYR A 235 -4.62 -0.59 13.74
CA TYR A 235 -3.77 0.56 14.01
C TYR A 235 -2.47 0.09 14.67
N ILE A 236 -1.33 0.55 14.18
CA ILE A 236 -0.03 0.29 14.82
C ILE A 236 0.12 1.29 15.97
N GLU A 237 0.34 0.80 17.18
CA GLU A 237 0.52 1.66 18.35
C GLU A 237 1.74 2.58 18.17
N GLY A 238 1.50 3.88 18.30
CA GLY A 238 2.51 4.93 18.04
C GLY A 238 2.60 5.40 16.58
N GLY A 239 1.66 4.95 15.71
CA GLY A 239 1.50 5.41 14.33
C GLY A 239 2.16 4.52 13.28
N MET A 240 1.88 4.81 12.02
CA MET A 240 2.34 4.00 10.88
C MET A 240 3.85 4.01 10.69
N HIS A 241 4.53 5.10 11.08
CA HIS A 241 5.99 5.18 10.99
C HIS A 241 6.68 4.10 11.84
N LYS A 242 6.03 3.61 12.92
CA LYS A 242 6.53 2.49 13.73
C LYS A 242 6.81 1.23 12.93
N MET A 243 6.11 1.02 11.82
CA MET A 243 6.44 -0.08 10.88
C MET A 243 7.86 0.08 10.32
N ALA A 244 8.21 1.28 9.88
CA ALA A 244 9.54 1.55 9.33
C ALA A 244 10.62 1.45 10.40
N GLU A 245 10.41 2.02 11.59
CA GLU A 245 11.32 1.90 12.73
C GLU A 245 11.53 0.45 13.16
N GLY A 246 10.44 -0.34 13.23
CA GLY A 246 10.49 -1.76 13.55
C GLY A 246 11.31 -2.55 12.53
N MET A 247 11.09 -2.30 11.23
CA MET A 247 11.84 -2.96 10.15
C MET A 247 13.32 -2.54 10.15
N GLU A 248 13.62 -1.27 10.38
CA GLU A 248 14.99 -0.78 10.55
C GLU A 248 15.70 -1.54 11.68
N ARG A 249 15.07 -1.60 12.87
CA ARG A 249 15.62 -2.31 14.02
C ARG A 249 15.88 -3.78 13.72
N ALA A 250 14.92 -4.47 13.10
CA ALA A 250 15.07 -5.86 12.72
C ALA A 250 16.21 -6.07 11.71
N PHE A 251 16.36 -5.18 10.73
CA PHE A 251 17.43 -5.21 9.75
C PHE A 251 18.82 -5.02 10.37
N ILE A 252 18.97 -4.02 11.25
CA ILE A 252 20.23 -3.75 11.96
C ILE A 252 20.59 -4.93 12.88
N GLU A 253 19.63 -5.51 13.60
CA GLU A 253 19.85 -6.69 14.45
C GLU A 253 20.27 -7.94 13.66
N LEU A 254 19.93 -8.03 12.37
CA LEU A 254 20.42 -9.06 11.45
C LEU A 254 21.84 -8.77 10.93
N GLY A 255 22.44 -7.63 11.31
CA GLY A 255 23.78 -7.19 10.87
C GLY A 255 23.80 -6.41 9.56
N GLY A 256 22.66 -5.87 9.12
CA GLY A 256 22.57 -4.96 7.99
C GLY A 256 23.03 -3.53 8.35
N THR A 257 23.35 -2.73 7.34
CA THR A 257 23.79 -1.33 7.52
C THR A 257 22.90 -0.39 6.73
N ILE A 258 22.52 0.73 7.36
CA ILE A 258 21.78 1.83 6.70
C ILE A 258 22.64 3.09 6.74
N HIS A 259 22.78 3.72 5.57
CA HIS A 259 23.44 5.02 5.41
C HIS A 259 22.34 6.06 5.16
N TYR A 260 22.11 6.92 6.13
CA TYR A 260 21.19 8.06 6.04
C TYR A 260 21.88 9.29 5.46
N ASP A 261 21.10 10.28 5.03
CA ASP A 261 21.61 11.49 4.35
C ASP A 261 22.55 11.16 3.19
N ALA A 262 22.30 10.02 2.54
CA ALA A 262 23.13 9.40 1.53
C ALA A 262 22.36 9.20 0.21
N PRO A 263 22.02 10.30 -0.51
CA PRO A 263 21.32 10.20 -1.76
C PRO A 263 22.13 9.45 -2.81
N VAL A 264 21.49 8.49 -3.47
CA VAL A 264 22.07 7.83 -4.63
C VAL A 264 21.90 8.74 -5.86
N ASP A 265 23.02 9.08 -6.48
CA ASP A 265 23.07 9.95 -7.67
C ASP A 265 22.83 9.16 -8.96
N GLU A 266 23.30 7.89 -8.99
CA GLU A 266 23.27 7.03 -10.18
C GLU A 266 23.35 5.55 -9.78
N ILE A 267 22.64 4.70 -10.53
CA ILE A 267 22.86 3.25 -10.55
C ILE A 267 23.87 2.96 -11.67
N ARG A 268 25.07 2.55 -11.29
CA ARG A 268 26.14 2.24 -12.23
C ARG A 268 25.82 0.97 -13.00
N ILE A 269 25.85 1.07 -14.33
CA ILE A 269 25.55 -0.03 -15.25
C ILE A 269 26.74 -0.23 -16.17
N GLU A 270 27.32 -1.42 -16.18
CA GLU A 270 28.44 -1.79 -17.03
C GLU A 270 28.09 -3.09 -17.77
N ASN A 271 28.21 -3.07 -19.08
CA ASN A 271 27.86 -4.22 -19.94
C ASN A 271 26.45 -4.78 -19.69
N GLY A 272 25.47 -3.88 -19.43
CA GLY A 272 24.07 -4.25 -19.18
C GLY A 272 23.79 -4.83 -17.80
N ARG A 273 24.74 -4.78 -16.84
CA ARG A 273 24.59 -5.21 -15.44
C ARG A 273 24.77 -4.03 -14.50
N ALA A 274 23.96 -3.98 -13.46
CA ALA A 274 24.20 -3.06 -12.34
C ALA A 274 25.42 -3.58 -11.55
N THR A 275 26.42 -2.69 -11.36
CA THR A 275 27.69 -3.00 -10.68
C THR A 275 27.84 -2.25 -9.36
N GLY A 276 26.86 -1.43 -9.00
CA GLY A 276 26.86 -0.61 -7.79
C GLY A 276 26.11 0.69 -8.00
N VAL A 277 26.38 1.67 -7.14
CA VAL A 277 25.77 3.00 -7.17
C VAL A 277 26.82 4.10 -7.05
N LEU A 278 26.45 5.31 -7.43
CA LEU A 278 27.19 6.53 -7.11
C LEU A 278 26.44 7.24 -5.97
N VAL A 279 27.15 7.53 -4.88
CA VAL A 279 26.59 8.22 -3.70
C VAL A 279 27.50 9.41 -3.35
N ASN A 280 26.96 10.62 -3.38
CA ASN A 280 27.73 11.83 -3.12
C ASN A 280 29.06 11.88 -3.97
N GLY A 281 28.97 11.49 -5.23
CA GLY A 281 30.11 11.44 -6.15
C GLY A 281 31.12 10.31 -5.93
N LYS A 282 30.88 9.39 -4.97
CA LYS A 282 31.74 8.21 -4.70
C LYS A 282 31.07 6.94 -5.21
N ALA A 283 31.87 6.10 -5.87
CA ALA A 283 31.40 4.80 -6.36
C ALA A 283 31.39 3.76 -5.23
N GLU A 284 30.21 3.16 -5.00
CA GLU A 284 30.01 2.04 -4.11
C GLU A 284 29.67 0.80 -4.95
N ASN A 285 30.53 -0.22 -4.89
CA ASN A 285 30.38 -1.44 -5.69
C ASN A 285 29.48 -2.44 -4.98
N ALA A 286 28.73 -3.22 -5.77
CA ALA A 286 27.89 -4.30 -5.29
C ALA A 286 27.72 -5.39 -6.37
N ASP A 287 27.43 -6.63 -5.93
CA ASP A 287 27.04 -7.72 -6.84
C ASP A 287 25.63 -7.53 -7.38
N TYR A 288 24.75 -6.92 -6.57
CA TYR A 288 23.34 -6.65 -6.93
C TYR A 288 22.91 -5.30 -6.41
N VAL A 289 21.99 -4.66 -7.15
CA VAL A 289 21.32 -3.42 -6.75
C VAL A 289 19.81 -3.62 -6.76
N VAL A 290 19.18 -3.36 -5.62
CA VAL A 290 17.72 -3.32 -5.47
C VAL A 290 17.30 -1.85 -5.42
N CYS A 291 16.56 -1.37 -6.42
CA CYS A 291 16.08 0.02 -6.44
C CYS A 291 14.66 0.06 -5.90
N ASN A 292 14.47 0.70 -4.74
CA ASN A 292 13.17 0.98 -4.14
C ASN A 292 12.75 2.45 -4.29
N ALA A 293 13.48 3.26 -5.03
CA ALA A 293 13.05 4.59 -5.40
C ALA A 293 11.80 4.53 -6.30
N ASP A 294 10.98 5.59 -6.29
CA ASP A 294 9.83 5.70 -7.16
C ASP A 294 10.22 5.44 -8.63
N PHE A 295 9.44 4.58 -9.32
CA PHE A 295 9.84 4.07 -10.64
C PHE A 295 10.10 5.16 -11.68
N PRO A 296 9.23 6.18 -11.87
CA PRO A 296 9.52 7.29 -12.77
C PRO A 296 10.79 8.05 -12.39
N TYR A 297 10.97 8.31 -11.11
CA TYR A 297 12.15 9.00 -10.61
C TYR A 297 13.43 8.18 -10.88
N ALA A 298 13.42 6.89 -10.54
CA ALA A 298 14.55 6.00 -10.74
C ALA A 298 14.98 5.93 -12.21
N MET A 299 14.02 5.73 -13.12
CA MET A 299 14.29 5.62 -14.55
C MET A 299 14.77 6.93 -15.16
N LYS A 300 14.24 8.09 -14.73
CA LYS A 300 14.65 9.39 -15.26
C LYS A 300 15.96 9.89 -14.67
N ASN A 301 16.18 9.65 -13.37
CA ASN A 301 17.26 10.30 -12.63
C ASN A 301 18.41 9.37 -12.22
N LEU A 302 18.13 8.09 -11.90
CA LEU A 302 19.16 7.17 -11.41
C LEU A 302 19.73 6.27 -12.51
N VAL A 303 18.94 5.90 -13.52
CA VAL A 303 19.41 5.12 -14.68
C VAL A 303 19.85 6.08 -15.79
N LYS A 304 21.14 6.39 -15.85
CA LYS A 304 21.70 7.31 -16.87
C LYS A 304 21.90 6.65 -18.23
N ASP A 305 22.21 5.35 -18.25
CA ASP A 305 22.37 4.59 -19.48
C ASP A 305 21.00 4.42 -20.17
N VAL A 306 20.83 5.14 -21.30
CA VAL A 306 19.60 5.10 -22.09
C VAL A 306 19.31 3.70 -22.60
N SER A 307 20.33 2.91 -22.93
CA SER A 307 20.15 1.53 -23.42
C SER A 307 19.56 0.61 -22.36
N ALA A 308 19.86 0.85 -21.09
CA ALA A 308 19.36 0.09 -19.95
C ALA A 308 17.90 0.43 -19.61
N LYS A 309 17.38 1.58 -20.04
CA LYS A 309 15.96 1.94 -19.83
C LYS A 309 15.00 1.06 -20.66
N GLY A 310 15.47 0.42 -21.71
CA GLY A 310 14.69 -0.43 -22.60
C GLY A 310 13.46 0.29 -23.15
N LYS A 311 12.25 -0.24 -22.87
CA LYS A 311 10.97 0.35 -23.34
C LYS A 311 10.51 1.58 -22.52
N TYR A 312 11.20 1.93 -21.43
CA TYR A 312 10.79 3.01 -20.52
C TYR A 312 11.62 4.27 -20.78
N THR A 313 11.45 4.84 -21.97
CA THR A 313 12.03 6.14 -22.32
C THR A 313 11.38 7.26 -21.49
N ASP A 314 12.06 8.41 -21.39
CA ASP A 314 11.56 9.54 -20.62
C ASP A 314 10.20 10.02 -21.15
N GLU A 315 10.03 10.06 -22.50
CA GLU A 315 8.76 10.44 -23.14
C GLU A 315 7.62 9.43 -22.82
N LYS A 316 7.96 8.16 -22.67
CA LYS A 316 6.96 7.14 -22.26
C LYS A 316 6.57 7.29 -20.82
N ILE A 317 7.52 7.60 -19.93
CA ILE A 317 7.27 7.85 -18.52
C ILE A 317 6.39 9.08 -18.32
N ASP A 318 6.67 10.17 -19.06
CA ASP A 318 5.87 11.40 -19.00
C ASP A 318 4.42 11.22 -19.47
N LYS A 319 4.16 10.20 -20.29
CA LYS A 319 2.81 9.83 -20.75
C LYS A 319 2.11 8.79 -19.87
N MET A 320 2.72 8.34 -18.77
CA MET A 320 2.09 7.42 -17.86
C MET A 320 0.94 8.09 -17.08
N LYS A 321 -0.10 7.33 -16.82
CA LYS A 321 -1.19 7.78 -15.95
C LYS A 321 -0.79 7.57 -14.51
N TYR A 322 -0.96 8.60 -13.70
CA TYR A 322 -0.74 8.57 -12.25
C TYR A 322 -2.08 8.47 -11.52
N SER A 323 -2.04 7.99 -10.28
CA SER A 323 -3.18 8.09 -9.36
C SER A 323 -3.45 9.56 -9.00
N CYS A 324 -4.65 9.84 -8.51
CA CYS A 324 -4.93 11.16 -7.95
C CYS A 324 -4.02 11.44 -6.74
N SER A 325 -3.87 12.73 -6.42
CA SER A 325 -3.18 13.22 -5.22
C SER A 325 -4.19 13.62 -4.14
N CYS A 326 -3.73 13.70 -2.89
CA CYS A 326 -4.50 14.21 -1.77
C CYS A 326 -3.93 15.55 -1.30
N PHE A 327 -4.79 16.47 -0.91
CA PHE A 327 -4.42 17.62 -0.11
C PHE A 327 -4.58 17.26 1.37
N ILE A 328 -3.52 17.40 2.16
CA ILE A 328 -3.52 16.97 3.56
C ILE A 328 -3.21 18.18 4.47
N LEU A 329 -4.02 18.31 5.54
CA LEU A 329 -3.80 19.26 6.61
C LEU A 329 -3.35 18.51 7.86
N TYR A 330 -2.20 18.88 8.41
CA TYR A 330 -1.70 18.39 9.68
C TYR A 330 -2.01 19.44 10.75
N LEU A 331 -2.98 19.13 11.63
CA LEU A 331 -3.53 20.08 12.58
C LEU A 331 -3.09 19.70 14.00
N GLY A 332 -2.16 20.48 14.57
CA GLY A 332 -1.85 20.44 16.00
C GLY A 332 -2.89 21.25 16.76
N MET A 333 -3.65 20.60 17.64
CA MET A 333 -4.76 21.22 18.37
C MET A 333 -4.37 21.48 19.81
N ASP A 334 -4.88 22.57 20.41
CA ASP A 334 -4.67 22.96 21.80
C ASP A 334 -5.55 22.20 22.81
N ARG A 335 -6.49 21.41 22.30
CA ARG A 335 -7.38 20.56 23.11
C ARG A 335 -7.70 19.25 22.41
N LYS A 336 -8.15 18.25 23.17
CA LYS A 336 -8.76 17.03 22.64
C LYS A 336 -10.23 17.28 22.27
N TYR A 337 -10.66 16.70 21.18
CA TYR A 337 -12.04 16.74 20.71
C TYR A 337 -12.72 15.41 21.05
N ASP A 338 -13.55 15.40 22.11
CA ASP A 338 -14.20 14.18 22.57
C ASP A 338 -15.24 13.67 21.56
N ASP A 339 -15.81 14.57 20.75
CA ASP A 339 -16.76 14.24 19.66
C ASP A 339 -16.11 13.41 18.52
N LEU A 340 -14.78 13.49 18.35
CA LEU A 340 -14.06 12.59 17.44
C LEU A 340 -13.78 11.26 18.17
N GLU A 341 -14.79 10.39 18.26
CA GLU A 341 -14.72 9.14 19.03
C GLU A 341 -13.83 8.07 18.38
N HIS A 342 -13.57 8.16 17.06
CA HIS A 342 -12.90 7.13 16.27
C HIS A 342 -11.60 7.62 15.65
N VAL A 343 -10.65 6.70 15.47
CA VAL A 343 -9.38 6.99 14.76
C VAL A 343 -9.64 7.45 13.33
N HIS A 344 -10.57 6.78 12.65
CA HIS A 344 -10.88 7.04 11.25
C HIS A 344 -12.32 7.57 11.09
N THR A 345 -12.46 8.69 10.42
CA THR A 345 -13.75 9.29 10.10
C THR A 345 -13.77 9.75 8.65
N PHE A 346 -14.82 9.37 7.91
CA PHE A 346 -15.08 9.83 6.55
C PHE A 346 -16.28 10.76 6.55
N VAL A 347 -16.16 11.89 5.86
CA VAL A 347 -17.28 12.82 5.60
C VAL A 347 -17.46 12.84 4.10
N PHE A 348 -18.55 12.25 3.63
CA PHE A 348 -18.85 12.20 2.20
C PHE A 348 -19.48 13.50 1.73
N SER A 349 -19.10 13.91 0.51
CA SER A 349 -19.79 14.96 -0.25
C SER A 349 -21.25 14.55 -0.52
N GLU A 350 -22.10 15.51 -0.86
CA GLU A 350 -23.50 15.22 -1.25
C GLU A 350 -23.60 14.29 -2.46
N SER A 351 -22.65 14.39 -3.39
CA SER A 351 -22.51 13.47 -4.52
C SER A 351 -21.08 12.98 -4.66
N LEU A 352 -20.82 11.76 -4.26
CA LEU A 352 -19.50 11.13 -4.42
C LEU A 352 -19.11 11.02 -5.91
N ASP A 353 -20.07 10.75 -6.79
CA ASP A 353 -19.82 10.65 -8.23
C ASP A 353 -19.32 11.96 -8.82
N GLN A 354 -20.01 13.07 -8.53
CA GLN A 354 -19.59 14.42 -8.96
C GLN A 354 -18.22 14.79 -8.36
N ASN A 355 -18.03 14.50 -7.07
CA ASN A 355 -16.74 14.72 -6.40
C ASN A 355 -15.61 13.96 -7.11
N MET A 356 -15.84 12.71 -7.50
CA MET A 356 -14.84 11.91 -8.24
C MET A 356 -14.61 12.46 -9.65
N GLU A 357 -15.62 12.90 -10.37
CA GLU A 357 -15.46 13.53 -11.68
C GLU A 357 -14.57 14.77 -11.58
N GLN A 358 -14.80 15.65 -10.61
CA GLN A 358 -13.99 16.85 -10.37
C GLN A 358 -12.53 16.50 -10.02
N VAL A 359 -12.30 15.51 -9.15
CA VAL A 359 -10.93 15.04 -8.80
C VAL A 359 -10.15 14.59 -10.02
N PHE A 360 -10.78 13.83 -10.94
CA PHE A 360 -10.09 13.26 -12.09
C PHE A 360 -10.07 14.15 -13.33
N SER A 361 -10.95 15.17 -13.43
CA SER A 361 -10.90 16.19 -14.48
C SER A 361 -9.92 17.33 -14.15
N GLY A 362 -9.51 17.47 -12.89
CA GLY A 362 -8.67 18.56 -12.41
C GLY A 362 -9.46 19.87 -12.21
N GLU A 363 -10.77 19.78 -12.09
CA GLU A 363 -11.64 20.92 -11.74
C GLU A 363 -11.56 21.24 -10.25
N PHE A 364 -11.97 22.46 -9.87
CA PHE A 364 -12.05 22.82 -8.47
C PHE A 364 -13.20 22.04 -7.80
N ILE A 365 -12.89 21.45 -6.64
CA ILE A 365 -13.83 20.65 -5.87
C ILE A 365 -14.61 21.58 -4.93
N GLU A 366 -15.88 21.78 -5.21
CA GLU A 366 -16.75 22.67 -4.41
C GLU A 366 -17.21 22.01 -3.10
N ASP A 367 -17.53 20.71 -3.16
CA ASP A 367 -17.99 19.91 -2.01
C ASP A 367 -17.08 18.68 -1.86
N PRO A 368 -15.91 18.82 -1.19
CA PRO A 368 -14.95 17.73 -1.08
C PRO A 368 -15.37 16.66 -0.07
N SER A 369 -15.18 15.40 -0.41
CA SER A 369 -15.15 14.34 0.61
C SER A 369 -13.90 14.50 1.47
N ILE A 370 -14.03 14.33 2.79
CA ILE A 370 -12.96 14.56 3.75
C ILE A 370 -12.69 13.26 4.53
N TYR A 371 -11.41 12.96 4.70
CA TYR A 371 -10.97 11.88 5.59
C TYR A 371 -10.20 12.47 6.77
N ILE A 372 -10.64 12.16 7.98
CA ILE A 372 -10.06 12.64 9.23
C ILE A 372 -9.42 11.46 9.97
N VAL A 373 -8.19 11.68 10.43
CA VAL A 373 -7.46 10.75 11.29
C VAL A 373 -7.20 11.41 12.64
N ALA A 374 -7.77 10.84 13.69
CA ALA A 374 -7.59 11.28 15.06
C ALA A 374 -6.68 10.27 15.81
N ALA A 375 -5.39 10.27 15.48
CA ALA A 375 -4.41 9.30 16.02
C ALA A 375 -4.15 9.43 17.53
N SER A 376 -4.66 10.49 18.19
CA SER A 376 -4.58 10.68 19.64
C SER A 376 -5.66 9.93 20.44
N LYS A 377 -6.54 9.19 19.76
CA LYS A 377 -7.57 8.32 20.34
C LYS A 377 -7.09 6.89 20.42
#